data_9c7b810de946e438ce423afec3362446
#
_entry.id   9c7b810de946e438ce423afec3362446
#
_cell.length_a   1.000
_cell.length_b   1.000
_cell.length_c   1.000
_cell.angle_alpha   90.00
_cell.angle_beta   90.00
_cell.angle_gamma   90.00
#
_symmetry.space_group_name_H-M   'P 1'
#
loop_
_entity.id
_entity.type
_entity.pdbx_description
1 polymer ?
#
loop_
_entity_poly.entity_id
_entity_poly.type
_entity_poly.pdbx_seq_one_letter_code
_entity_poly.pdbx_strand_id
1 'polypeptide(L)' 'MCDMDEKEVFEICKSIDGFIAAYLTESIVRGISYDMLEAHYGILPISRRSFYRKRRMAQRLIKNRM' A
#
# COMPACT_ATOMS: atom_id res chain seq x y z
N MET A 1 6.47 9.79 18.18
CA MET A 1 6.20 8.99 17.15
C MET A 1 6.52 9.60 15.85
N CYS A 2 7.36 9.02 15.11
CA CYS A 2 7.79 9.59 13.96
C CYS A 2 7.43 8.83 12.83
N ASP A 3 6.22 8.83 12.53
CA ASP A 3 5.74 8.08 11.44
C ASP A 3 6.00 8.79 10.15
N MET A 4 6.21 8.06 9.11
CA MET A 4 6.31 8.60 7.79
C MET A 4 4.96 9.17 7.42
N ASP A 5 4.94 10.29 6.75
CA ASP A 5 3.67 10.83 6.32
C ASP A 5 3.19 10.04 5.09
N GLU A 6 1.95 10.25 4.74
CA GLU A 6 1.29 9.53 3.67
C GLU A 6 2.01 9.71 2.33
N LYS A 7 2.57 10.87 2.12
CA LYS A 7 3.27 11.17 0.89
C LYS A 7 4.52 10.31 0.74
N GLU A 8 5.26 10.11 1.82
CA GLU A 8 6.45 9.26 1.78
C GLU A 8 6.08 7.81 1.54
N VAL A 9 5.01 7.35 2.17
CA VAL A 9 4.53 6.00 1.96
C VAL A 9 4.11 5.81 0.50
N PHE A 10 3.43 6.80 -0.06
CA PHE A 10 3.02 6.76 -1.45
C PHE A 10 4.23 6.66 -2.40
N GLU A 11 5.28 7.40 -2.12
CA GLU A 11 6.48 7.36 -2.96
C GLU A 11 7.13 5.98 -2.92
N ILE A 12 7.14 5.35 -1.76
CA ILE A 12 7.66 4.00 -1.63
C ILE A 12 6.82 3.02 -2.43
N CYS A 13 5.50 3.11 -2.29
CA CYS A 13 4.60 2.24 -3.01
C CYS A 13 4.72 2.45 -4.52
N LYS A 14 4.91 3.68 -4.92
CA LYS A 14 5.05 4.04 -6.32
C LYS A 14 6.29 3.40 -6.94
N SER A 15 7.35 3.25 -6.16
CA SER A 15 8.56 2.61 -6.65
C SER A 15 8.38 1.10 -6.81
N ILE A 16 7.42 0.52 -6.12
CA ILE A 16 7.14 -0.91 -6.23
C ILE A 16 6.19 -1.17 -7.40
N ASP A 17 5.08 -0.42 -7.45
CA ASP A 17 4.11 -0.55 -8.52
C ASP A 17 3.28 0.72 -8.57
N GLY A 18 3.64 1.62 -9.47
CA GLY A 18 2.99 2.93 -9.57
C GLY A 18 1.51 2.84 -9.92
N PHE A 19 1.11 1.75 -10.57
CA PHE A 19 -0.26 1.59 -11.00
C PHE A 19 -1.22 1.41 -9.84
N ILE A 20 -0.77 0.73 -8.79
CA ILE A 20 -1.61 0.47 -7.61
C ILE A 20 -1.09 1.19 -6.36
N ALA A 21 -0.19 2.14 -6.53
CA ALA A 21 0.44 2.81 -5.38
C ALA A 21 -0.58 3.45 -4.46
N ALA A 22 -1.63 4.05 -5.01
CA ALA A 22 -2.64 4.70 -4.19
C ALA A 22 -3.37 3.69 -3.30
N TYR A 23 -3.68 2.52 -3.83
CA TYR A 23 -4.35 1.48 -3.05
C TYR A 23 -3.44 0.93 -1.97
N LEU A 24 -2.17 0.71 -2.31
CA LEU A 24 -1.20 0.23 -1.32
C LEU A 24 -1.03 1.24 -0.19
N THR A 25 -0.92 2.50 -0.54
CA THR A 25 -0.75 3.56 0.45
C THR A 25 -1.93 3.63 1.39
N GLU A 26 -3.12 3.59 0.84
CA GLU A 26 -4.32 3.65 1.67
C GLU A 26 -4.40 2.45 2.61
N SER A 27 -4.09 1.27 2.11
CA SER A 27 -4.11 0.07 2.93
C SER A 27 -3.11 0.16 4.08
N ILE A 28 -1.92 0.65 3.83
CA ILE A 28 -0.89 0.73 4.85
C ILE A 28 -1.17 1.83 5.85
N VAL A 29 -1.50 3.01 5.37
CA VAL A 29 -1.71 4.18 6.23
C VAL A 29 -2.96 4.03 7.09
N ARG A 30 -4.03 3.53 6.50
CA ARG A 30 -5.31 3.41 7.21
C ARG A 30 -5.53 2.04 7.81
N GLY A 31 -4.67 1.08 7.50
CA GLY A 31 -4.80 -0.26 8.05
C GLY A 31 -6.01 -1.02 7.53
N ILE A 32 -6.38 -0.80 6.29
CA ILE A 32 -7.54 -1.48 5.71
C ILE A 32 -7.10 -2.61 4.79
N SER A 33 -7.96 -3.60 4.66
CA SER A 33 -7.64 -4.81 3.91
C SER A 33 -7.96 -4.65 2.42
N TYR A 34 -7.51 -5.63 1.65
CA TYR A 34 -7.84 -5.70 0.24
C TYR A 34 -9.35 -5.74 0.03
N ASP A 35 -10.04 -6.53 0.87
CA ASP A 35 -11.50 -6.67 0.75
C ASP A 35 -12.20 -5.33 1.01
N MET A 36 -11.71 -4.56 1.96
CA MET A 36 -12.26 -3.26 2.25
C MET A 36 -12.04 -2.29 1.09
N LEU A 37 -10.88 -2.34 0.48
CA LEU A 37 -10.61 -1.52 -0.69
C LEU A 37 -11.52 -1.89 -1.84
N GLU A 38 -11.72 -3.18 -2.02
CA GLU A 38 -12.59 -3.66 -3.08
C GLU A 38 -14.03 -3.23 -2.86
N ALA A 39 -14.48 -3.25 -1.62
CA ALA A 39 -15.82 -2.81 -1.28
C ALA A 39 -16.00 -1.32 -1.54
N HIS A 40 -14.92 -0.55 -1.38
CA HIS A 40 -14.98 0.90 -1.51
C HIS A 40 -14.81 1.36 -2.97
N TYR A 41 -13.88 0.75 -3.69
CA TYR A 41 -13.54 1.19 -5.04
C TYR A 41 -14.01 0.25 -6.15
N GLY A 42 -14.54 -0.91 -5.81
CA GLY A 42 -14.88 -1.91 -6.79
C GLY A 42 -13.72 -2.85 -7.04
N ILE A 43 -13.77 -3.59 -8.13
CA ILE A 43 -12.73 -4.56 -8.44
C ILE A 43 -11.40 -3.86 -8.69
N LEU A 44 -10.40 -4.25 -7.91
CA LEU A 44 -9.07 -3.67 -8.04
C LEU A 44 -8.32 -4.30 -9.21
N PRO A 45 -7.43 -3.55 -9.86
CA PRO A 45 -6.68 -4.05 -11.02
C PRO A 45 -5.50 -4.95 -10.65
N ILE A 46 -5.64 -5.69 -9.55
CA ILE A 46 -4.59 -6.57 -9.07
C ILE A 46 -5.23 -7.63 -8.20
N SER A 47 -4.70 -8.85 -8.22
CA SER A 47 -5.24 -9.92 -7.41
C SER A 47 -4.85 -9.72 -5.94
N ARG A 48 -5.62 -10.34 -5.05
CA ARG A 48 -5.38 -10.26 -3.61
C ARG A 48 -3.96 -10.73 -3.27
N ARG A 49 -3.55 -11.84 -3.86
CA ARG A 49 -2.25 -12.42 -3.58
C ARG A 49 -1.11 -11.47 -3.96
N SER A 50 -1.19 -10.90 -5.14
CA SER A 50 -0.17 -9.97 -5.62
C SER A 50 -0.18 -8.69 -4.81
N PHE A 51 -1.38 -8.23 -4.43
CA PHE A 51 -1.53 -7.03 -3.63
C PHE A 51 -0.81 -7.17 -2.29
N TYR A 52 -1.05 -8.28 -1.58
CA TYR A 52 -0.43 -8.47 -0.27
C TYR A 52 1.08 -8.71 -0.38
N ARG A 53 1.53 -9.31 -1.46
CA ARG A 53 2.96 -9.46 -1.68
C ARG A 53 3.62 -8.09 -1.80
N LYS A 54 3.04 -7.21 -2.59
CA LYS A 54 3.59 -5.87 -2.79
C LYS A 54 3.44 -5.01 -1.54
N ARG A 55 2.34 -5.18 -0.82
CA ARG A 55 2.15 -4.48 0.43
C ARG A 55 3.24 -4.86 1.44
N ARG A 56 3.58 -6.13 1.48
CA ARG A 56 4.64 -6.60 2.37
C ARG A 56 5.99 -6.01 1.99
N MET A 57 6.26 -5.91 0.69
CA MET A 57 7.49 -5.28 0.22
C MET A 57 7.56 -3.82 0.62
N ALA A 58 6.44 -3.12 0.48
CA ALA A 58 6.38 -1.72 0.86
C ALA A 58 6.60 -1.54 2.35
N GLN A 59 5.97 -2.39 3.16
CA GLN A 59 6.12 -2.32 4.61
C GLN A 59 7.56 -2.56 5.04
N ARG A 60 8.25 -3.46 4.34
CA ARG A 60 9.65 -3.72 4.63
C ARG A 60 10.51 -2.50 4.34
N LEU A 61 10.25 -1.82 3.24
CA LEU A 61 11.00 -0.62 2.89
C LEU A 61 10.71 0.51 3.87
N ILE A 62 9.47 0.63 4.31
CA ILE A 62 9.11 1.63 5.30
C ILE A 62 9.86 1.37 6.59
N LYS A 63 9.88 0.12 7.03
CA LYS A 63 10.56 -0.26 8.26
C LYS A 63 12.05 0.04 8.19
N ASN A 64 12.65 -0.17 7.03
CA ASN A 64 14.07 0.10 6.86
C ASN A 64 14.42 1.58 6.88
N ARG A 65 13.46 2.44 6.60
CA ARG A 65 13.68 3.88 6.63
C ARG A 65 13.47 4.48 8.00
N MET A 66 12.79 3.78 8.86
CA MET A 66 12.53 4.24 10.21
C MET A 66 13.68 3.84 11.17
#